data_29a9765580c2d3d946f99d5454b80f1f
#
_entry.id   29a9765580c2d3d946f99d5454b80f1f
#
_cell.length_a   1.000
_cell.length_b   1.000
_cell.length_c   1.000
_cell.angle_alpha   90.00
_cell.angle_beta   90.00
_cell.angle_gamma   90.00
#
_symmetry.space_group_name_H-M   'P 1'
#
loop_
_entity.id
_entity.type
_entity.pdbx_description
1 polymer ?
#
loop_
_entity_poly.entity_id
_entity_poly.type
_entity_poly.pdbx_seq_one_letter_code
_entity_poly.pdbx_strand_id
1 'polypeptide(L)'
;MMNFLKLLATPEFFWSIIRISAPIIFATLAAIVVEKAGFANIGLEGLMMFAALSGSLVSYYAKSWFWGLLAALVTGVLMSLMMGFFAFKLKTDIILVGIAINMMGSGGTLFLCKVITNLTQGKSMASTTGLITKSLCIPDLTIPVISSIPFIGKVISGHNLLTYIAFLLCLLTSIMLYKTPLGLNIRAVGENPNAASSVGVSVLNIKYIAMGFSGLMCGFGGAFMSMAYAQGWSLDMVAGRGFIALAAQAMGGGECLGGMLSALVFGFAQALGIKFSAIGLDSNLASPIPYAVTIIGLVIFALVRNNKIKKLHSAAALESK
;
A
#
# COMPACT_ATOMS: atom_id res chain seq x y z
N MET A 1 4.27 -10.75 32.35
CA MET A 1 4.13 -9.33 31.99
C MET A 1 5.48 -8.63 31.73
N MET A 2 6.46 -8.74 32.67
CA MET A 2 7.79 -8.11 32.53
C MET A 2 8.60 -8.62 31.31
N ASN A 3 8.52 -9.90 30.98
CA ASN A 3 9.17 -10.48 29.77
C ASN A 3 8.53 -10.02 28.45
N PHE A 4 7.25 -9.72 28.45
CA PHE A 4 6.53 -9.20 27.28
C PHE A 4 6.94 -7.76 26.96
N LEU A 5 7.00 -6.87 27.95
CA LEU A 5 7.46 -5.49 27.78
C LEU A 5 8.92 -5.43 27.28
N LYS A 6 9.78 -6.32 27.77
CA LYS A 6 11.16 -6.44 27.28
C LYS A 6 11.20 -6.88 25.80
N LEU A 7 10.30 -7.75 25.37
CA LEU A 7 10.22 -8.24 23.99
C LEU A 7 9.74 -7.14 23.02
N LEU A 8 8.86 -6.22 23.47
CA LEU A 8 8.40 -5.08 22.68
C LEU A 8 9.46 -3.96 22.56
N ALA A 9 10.37 -3.88 23.51
CA ALA A 9 11.45 -2.89 23.51
C ALA A 9 12.68 -3.32 22.68
N THR A 10 12.60 -4.42 21.91
CA THR A 10 13.72 -4.91 21.10
C THR A 10 13.82 -4.14 19.77
N PRO A 11 15.04 -3.86 19.26
CA PRO A 11 15.23 -3.22 17.96
C PRO A 11 14.57 -3.99 16.81
N GLU A 12 14.55 -5.33 16.91
CA GLU A 12 13.95 -6.23 15.91
C GLU A 12 12.43 -6.02 15.80
N PHE A 13 11.76 -5.64 16.88
CA PHE A 13 10.34 -5.33 16.87
C PHE A 13 10.08 -4.04 16.05
N PHE A 14 10.83 -2.97 16.32
CA PHE A 14 10.72 -1.72 15.57
C PHE A 14 11.11 -1.89 14.10
N TRP A 15 12.13 -2.69 13.82
CA TRP A 15 12.51 -3.07 12.46
C TRP A 15 11.35 -3.77 11.73
N SER A 16 10.67 -4.69 12.40
CA SER A 16 9.51 -5.39 11.85
C SER A 16 8.35 -4.44 11.53
N ILE A 17 8.11 -3.41 12.38
CA ILE A 17 7.07 -2.40 12.14
C ILE A 17 7.32 -1.68 10.82
N ILE A 18 8.53 -1.17 10.60
CA ILE A 18 8.91 -0.45 9.39
C ILE A 18 8.73 -1.33 8.15
N ARG A 19 9.21 -2.58 8.22
CA ARG A 19 9.10 -3.55 7.13
C ARG A 19 7.65 -3.87 6.76
N ILE A 20 6.78 -4.10 7.76
CA ILE A 20 5.37 -4.45 7.55
C ILE A 20 4.58 -3.24 7.04
N SER A 21 4.95 -2.02 7.45
CA SER A 21 4.27 -0.79 7.04
C SER A 21 4.56 -0.40 5.59
N ALA A 22 5.70 -0.78 5.03
CA ALA A 22 6.11 -0.35 3.70
C ALA A 22 5.06 -0.65 2.60
N PRO A 23 4.51 -1.87 2.44
CA PRO A 23 3.48 -2.13 1.44
C PRO A 23 2.17 -1.39 1.73
N ILE A 24 1.84 -1.16 3.01
CA ILE A 24 0.67 -0.38 3.41
C ILE A 24 0.86 1.08 3.01
N ILE A 25 2.06 1.67 3.20
CA ILE A 25 2.39 3.03 2.77
C ILE A 25 2.17 3.18 1.27
N PHE A 26 2.70 2.28 0.44
CA PHE A 26 2.49 2.33 -1.01
C PHE A 26 1.01 2.33 -1.38
N ALA A 27 0.23 1.40 -0.84
CA ALA A 27 -1.20 1.31 -1.11
C ALA A 27 -1.96 2.54 -0.56
N THR A 28 -1.55 3.11 0.57
CA THR A 28 -2.14 4.33 1.14
C THR A 28 -1.89 5.54 0.24
N LEU A 29 -0.68 5.70 -0.32
CA LEU A 29 -0.38 6.75 -1.29
C LEU A 29 -1.20 6.58 -2.58
N ALA A 30 -1.39 5.34 -3.04
CA ALA A 30 -2.28 5.01 -4.15
C ALA A 30 -3.71 5.49 -3.90
N ALA A 31 -4.24 5.24 -2.70
CA ALA A 31 -5.58 5.66 -2.29
C ALA A 31 -5.71 7.18 -2.20
N ILE A 32 -4.73 7.87 -1.59
CA ILE A 32 -4.76 9.32 -1.38
C ILE A 32 -4.83 10.08 -2.70
N VAL A 33 -4.01 9.72 -3.69
CA VAL A 33 -3.97 10.46 -4.97
C VAL A 33 -5.29 10.34 -5.72
N VAL A 34 -5.91 9.17 -5.69
CA VAL A 34 -7.20 8.92 -6.33
C VAL A 34 -8.33 9.65 -5.60
N GLU A 35 -8.32 9.67 -4.26
CA GLU A 35 -9.29 10.42 -3.47
C GLU A 35 -9.19 11.93 -3.74
N LYS A 36 -7.96 12.47 -3.82
CA LYS A 36 -7.74 13.89 -4.21
C LYS A 36 -8.19 14.20 -5.63
N ALA A 37 -8.37 13.20 -6.49
CA ALA A 37 -8.98 13.33 -7.83
C ALA A 37 -10.51 13.15 -7.82
N GLY A 38 -11.13 12.98 -6.64
CA GLY A 38 -12.58 12.96 -6.44
C GLY A 38 -13.25 11.59 -6.62
N PHE A 39 -12.49 10.49 -6.51
CA PHE A 39 -13.05 9.13 -6.55
C PHE A 39 -12.24 8.16 -5.69
N ALA A 40 -12.83 7.00 -5.33
CA ALA A 40 -12.17 5.99 -4.52
C ALA A 40 -11.66 4.82 -5.38
N ASN A 41 -10.46 4.31 -5.10
CA ASN A 41 -9.96 3.06 -5.66
C ASN A 41 -10.04 1.94 -4.62
N ILE A 42 -11.06 1.10 -4.70
CA ILE A 42 -11.23 -0.06 -3.80
C ILE A 42 -10.45 -1.28 -4.32
N GLY A 43 -10.01 -1.26 -5.58
CA GLY A 43 -9.29 -2.37 -6.22
C GLY A 43 -7.82 -2.54 -5.82
N LEU A 44 -7.33 -1.82 -4.80
CA LEU A 44 -5.91 -1.82 -4.40
C LEU A 44 -5.36 -3.22 -4.09
N GLU A 45 -6.15 -4.05 -3.41
CA GLU A 45 -5.78 -5.42 -3.05
C GLU A 45 -5.49 -6.26 -4.30
N GLY A 46 -6.42 -6.25 -5.26
CA GLY A 46 -6.26 -6.98 -6.53
C GLY A 46 -5.12 -6.45 -7.38
N LEU A 47 -4.96 -5.12 -7.46
CA LEU A 47 -3.84 -4.51 -8.18
C LEU A 47 -2.48 -4.96 -7.62
N MET A 48 -2.35 -5.00 -6.29
CA MET A 48 -1.13 -5.50 -5.63
C MET A 48 -0.90 -6.99 -5.89
N MET A 49 -1.97 -7.82 -5.92
CA MET A 49 -1.87 -9.25 -6.20
C MET A 49 -1.36 -9.52 -7.62
N PHE A 50 -1.90 -8.83 -8.64
CA PHE A 50 -1.42 -8.94 -10.03
C PHE A 50 0.04 -8.48 -10.16
N ALA A 51 0.39 -7.36 -9.54
CA ALA A 51 1.74 -6.85 -9.54
C ALA A 51 2.73 -7.80 -8.82
N ALA A 52 2.31 -8.41 -7.72
CA ALA A 52 3.11 -9.39 -6.99
C ALA A 52 3.40 -10.65 -7.83
N LEU A 53 2.39 -11.15 -8.55
CA LEU A 53 2.56 -12.32 -9.44
C LEU A 53 3.50 -11.99 -10.59
N SER A 54 3.24 -10.91 -11.32
CA SER A 54 4.08 -10.53 -12.48
C SER A 54 5.53 -10.25 -12.06
N GLY A 55 5.73 -9.55 -10.94
CA GLY A 55 7.05 -9.28 -10.39
C GLY A 55 7.83 -10.56 -10.09
N SER A 56 7.23 -11.51 -9.40
CA SER A 56 7.88 -12.77 -9.06
C SER A 56 8.18 -13.63 -10.28
N LEU A 57 7.23 -13.80 -11.20
CA LEU A 57 7.42 -14.62 -12.41
C LEU A 57 8.49 -14.02 -13.33
N VAL A 58 8.39 -12.72 -13.64
CA VAL A 58 9.36 -12.08 -14.54
C VAL A 58 10.74 -12.04 -13.91
N SER A 59 10.87 -11.81 -12.60
CA SER A 59 12.16 -11.89 -11.91
C SER A 59 12.80 -13.26 -12.08
N TYR A 60 12.03 -14.35 -11.95
CA TYR A 60 12.50 -15.71 -12.13
C TYR A 60 12.97 -15.99 -13.57
N TYR A 61 12.13 -15.67 -14.57
CA TYR A 61 12.45 -15.97 -15.97
C TYR A 61 13.55 -15.06 -16.55
N ALA A 62 13.55 -13.78 -16.20
CA ALA A 62 14.56 -12.82 -16.65
C ALA A 62 15.87 -12.91 -15.83
N LYS A 63 15.93 -13.76 -14.78
CA LYS A 63 17.09 -13.90 -13.88
C LYS A 63 17.56 -12.57 -13.28
N SER A 64 16.64 -11.63 -13.05
CA SER A 64 16.96 -10.28 -12.56
C SER A 64 15.78 -9.69 -11.77
N TRP A 65 16.09 -9.20 -10.56
CA TRP A 65 15.13 -8.49 -9.74
C TRP A 65 14.63 -7.18 -10.38
N PHE A 66 15.48 -6.51 -11.16
CA PHE A 66 15.14 -5.25 -11.81
C PHE A 66 14.00 -5.40 -12.82
N TRP A 67 14.08 -6.40 -13.70
CA TRP A 67 13.02 -6.71 -14.66
C TRP A 67 11.74 -7.18 -13.97
N GLY A 68 11.87 -7.89 -12.85
CA GLY A 68 10.73 -8.26 -12.02
C GLY A 68 10.01 -7.03 -11.44
N LEU A 69 10.77 -6.08 -10.89
CA LEU A 69 10.23 -4.82 -10.39
C LEU A 69 9.54 -4.04 -11.51
N LEU A 70 10.19 -3.88 -12.67
CA LEU A 70 9.60 -3.18 -13.80
C LEU A 70 8.27 -3.83 -14.24
N ALA A 71 8.24 -5.16 -14.33
CA ALA A 71 7.03 -5.90 -14.69
C ALA A 71 5.89 -5.67 -13.67
N ALA A 72 6.20 -5.66 -12.39
CA ALA A 72 5.22 -5.36 -11.33
C ALA A 72 4.63 -3.95 -11.48
N LEU A 73 5.48 -2.95 -11.75
CA LEU A 73 5.04 -1.56 -11.97
C LEU A 73 4.15 -1.45 -13.20
N VAL A 74 4.58 -2.02 -14.33
CA VAL A 74 3.81 -2.01 -15.59
C VAL A 74 2.47 -2.71 -15.40
N THR A 75 2.45 -3.89 -14.77
CA THR A 75 1.20 -4.63 -14.52
C THR A 75 0.27 -3.84 -13.60
N GLY A 76 0.79 -3.24 -12.53
CA GLY A 76 0.00 -2.38 -11.64
C GLY A 76 -0.65 -1.22 -12.38
N VAL A 77 0.11 -0.51 -13.23
CA VAL A 77 -0.40 0.58 -14.06
C VAL A 77 -1.43 0.09 -15.07
N LEU A 78 -1.16 -0.99 -15.81
CA LEU A 78 -2.08 -1.53 -16.82
C LEU A 78 -3.41 -1.96 -16.21
N MET A 79 -3.38 -2.69 -15.10
CA MET A 79 -4.60 -3.14 -14.41
C MET A 79 -5.39 -1.96 -13.83
N SER A 80 -4.70 -0.95 -13.31
CA SER A 80 -5.35 0.26 -12.81
C SER A 80 -5.97 1.09 -13.94
N LEU A 81 -5.27 1.26 -15.08
CA LEU A 81 -5.83 1.93 -16.25
C LEU A 81 -7.01 1.16 -16.85
N MET A 82 -6.97 -0.18 -16.85
CA MET A 82 -8.09 -1.02 -17.22
C MET A 82 -9.31 -0.77 -16.32
N MET A 83 -9.11 -0.68 -15.00
CA MET A 83 -10.15 -0.28 -14.07
C MET A 83 -10.72 1.11 -14.42
N GLY A 84 -9.85 2.09 -14.69
CA GLY A 84 -10.24 3.44 -15.10
C GLY A 84 -11.02 3.44 -16.42
N PHE A 85 -10.67 2.57 -17.38
CA PHE A 85 -11.40 2.43 -18.64
C PHE A 85 -12.86 1.99 -18.41
N PHE A 86 -13.09 0.98 -17.60
CA PHE A 86 -14.43 0.53 -17.24
C PHE A 86 -15.23 1.62 -16.50
N ALA A 87 -14.59 2.27 -15.52
CA ALA A 87 -15.26 3.28 -14.71
C ALA A 87 -15.56 4.58 -15.49
N PHE A 88 -14.58 5.11 -16.24
CA PHE A 88 -14.72 6.44 -16.83
C PHE A 88 -15.27 6.44 -18.25
N LYS A 89 -14.87 5.45 -19.08
CA LYS A 89 -15.32 5.39 -20.49
C LYS A 89 -16.62 4.60 -20.63
N LEU A 90 -16.74 3.47 -19.94
CA LEU A 90 -17.97 2.66 -19.94
C LEU A 90 -18.99 3.12 -18.90
N LYS A 91 -18.64 4.12 -18.07
CA LYS A 91 -19.49 4.72 -17.03
C LYS A 91 -20.04 3.68 -16.02
N THR A 92 -19.26 2.64 -15.74
CA THR A 92 -19.59 1.62 -14.73
C THR A 92 -19.25 2.20 -13.34
N ASP A 93 -19.96 1.76 -12.31
CA ASP A 93 -19.64 2.13 -10.94
C ASP A 93 -18.20 1.68 -10.58
N ILE A 94 -17.36 2.64 -10.18
CA ILE A 94 -15.95 2.40 -9.89
C ILE A 94 -15.75 1.45 -8.69
N ILE A 95 -16.70 1.43 -7.75
CA ILE A 95 -16.68 0.55 -6.59
C ILE A 95 -16.87 -0.90 -7.05
N LEU A 96 -17.85 -1.14 -7.92
CA LEU A 96 -18.11 -2.48 -8.48
C LEU A 96 -16.94 -2.99 -9.31
N VAL A 97 -16.32 -2.11 -10.13
CA VAL A 97 -15.12 -2.49 -10.88
C VAL A 97 -13.97 -2.82 -9.94
N GLY A 98 -13.79 -2.05 -8.86
CA GLY A 98 -12.76 -2.32 -7.84
C GLY A 98 -12.95 -3.67 -7.16
N ILE A 99 -14.18 -4.02 -6.78
CA ILE A 99 -14.52 -5.33 -6.21
C ILE A 99 -14.22 -6.45 -7.21
N ALA A 100 -14.59 -6.27 -8.48
CA ALA A 100 -14.30 -7.25 -9.52
C ALA A 100 -12.76 -7.47 -9.69
N ILE A 101 -11.96 -6.39 -9.70
CA ILE A 101 -10.50 -6.47 -9.74
C ILE A 101 -9.94 -7.21 -8.51
N ASN A 102 -10.49 -7.02 -7.33
CA ASN A 102 -10.06 -7.75 -6.13
C ASN A 102 -10.37 -9.25 -6.25
N MET A 103 -11.56 -9.61 -6.73
CA MET A 103 -11.93 -11.02 -6.98
C MET A 103 -11.05 -11.64 -8.07
N MET A 104 -10.78 -10.92 -9.15
CA MET A 104 -9.83 -11.34 -10.18
C MET A 104 -8.40 -11.44 -9.62
N GLY A 105 -8.02 -10.57 -8.70
CA GLY A 105 -6.72 -10.61 -8.02
C GLY A 105 -6.52 -11.89 -7.24
N SER A 106 -7.50 -12.35 -6.49
CA SER A 106 -7.40 -13.60 -5.72
C SER A 106 -7.47 -14.85 -6.59
N GLY A 107 -8.51 -15.01 -7.39
CA GLY A 107 -8.71 -16.21 -8.22
C GLY A 107 -7.91 -16.22 -9.52
N GLY A 108 -7.91 -15.09 -10.24
CA GLY A 108 -7.25 -14.96 -11.54
C GLY A 108 -5.72 -15.07 -11.46
N THR A 109 -5.10 -14.53 -10.42
CA THR A 109 -3.63 -14.67 -10.25
C THR A 109 -3.23 -16.12 -9.99
N LEU A 110 -4.02 -16.89 -9.23
CA LEU A 110 -3.79 -18.32 -9.03
C LEU A 110 -3.91 -19.09 -10.35
N PHE A 111 -4.95 -18.79 -11.14
CA PHE A 111 -5.12 -19.39 -12.46
C PHE A 111 -3.95 -19.08 -13.37
N LEU A 112 -3.54 -17.81 -13.49
CA LEU A 112 -2.40 -17.39 -14.31
C LEU A 112 -1.09 -18.04 -13.84
N CYS A 113 -0.86 -18.12 -12.53
CA CYS A 113 0.32 -18.80 -11.98
C CYS A 113 0.38 -20.27 -12.45
N LYS A 114 -0.73 -21.00 -12.33
CA LYS A 114 -0.83 -22.40 -12.75
C LYS A 114 -0.62 -22.58 -14.25
N VAL A 115 -1.24 -21.73 -15.08
CA VAL A 115 -1.12 -21.79 -16.54
C VAL A 115 0.33 -21.50 -16.97
N ILE A 116 0.91 -20.41 -16.49
CA ILE A 116 2.27 -19.99 -16.89
C ILE A 116 3.30 -21.03 -16.45
N THR A 117 3.21 -21.54 -15.22
CA THR A 117 4.17 -22.54 -14.73
C THR A 117 4.00 -23.88 -15.43
N ASN A 118 2.77 -24.26 -15.79
CA ASN A 118 2.55 -25.48 -16.59
C ASN A 118 3.15 -25.36 -18.00
N LEU A 119 2.91 -24.25 -18.68
CA LEU A 119 3.44 -24.00 -20.03
C LEU A 119 4.97 -23.92 -20.07
N THR A 120 5.61 -23.39 -19.02
CA THR A 120 7.04 -23.12 -19.02
C THR A 120 7.87 -24.21 -18.34
N GLN A 121 7.31 -24.95 -17.39
CA GLN A 121 8.01 -25.94 -16.58
C GLN A 121 7.38 -27.35 -16.64
N GLY A 122 6.26 -27.51 -17.32
CA GLY A 122 5.50 -28.75 -17.35
C GLY A 122 4.88 -29.16 -16.01
N LYS A 123 4.83 -28.25 -15.04
CA LYS A 123 4.26 -28.45 -13.71
C LYS A 123 3.33 -27.30 -13.34
N SER A 124 2.08 -27.62 -13.02
CA SER A 124 1.10 -26.62 -12.55
C SER A 124 1.37 -26.28 -11.08
N MET A 125 1.97 -25.11 -10.82
CA MET A 125 2.30 -24.65 -9.47
C MET A 125 1.30 -23.63 -8.95
N ALA A 126 0.91 -23.77 -7.70
CA ALA A 126 0.00 -22.82 -7.02
C ALA A 126 0.76 -21.69 -6.29
N SER A 127 2.11 -21.69 -6.36
CA SER A 127 2.97 -20.70 -5.73
C SER A 127 4.31 -20.64 -6.44
N THR A 128 4.96 -19.47 -6.45
CA THR A 128 6.33 -19.30 -6.97
C THR A 128 7.40 -19.30 -5.86
N THR A 129 7.01 -19.52 -4.61
CA THR A 129 7.92 -19.43 -3.45
C THR A 129 9.11 -20.36 -3.56
N GLY A 130 8.96 -21.53 -4.18
CA GLY A 130 10.07 -22.45 -4.42
C GLY A 130 10.95 -22.14 -5.64
N LEU A 131 10.53 -21.16 -6.46
CA LEU A 131 11.25 -20.78 -7.69
C LEU A 131 12.20 -19.61 -7.46
N ILE A 132 11.85 -18.71 -6.56
CA ILE A 132 12.61 -17.47 -6.31
C ILE A 132 13.70 -17.72 -5.27
N THR A 133 14.92 -17.41 -5.66
CA THR A 133 16.08 -17.39 -4.77
C THR A 133 16.36 -15.97 -4.27
N LYS A 134 17.13 -15.82 -3.19
CA LYS A 134 17.49 -14.52 -2.61
C LYS A 134 18.15 -13.57 -3.63
N SER A 135 18.88 -14.08 -4.59
CA SER A 135 19.53 -13.30 -5.67
C SER A 135 18.55 -12.68 -6.67
N LEU A 136 17.33 -13.20 -6.75
CA LEU A 136 16.26 -12.70 -7.62
C LEU A 136 15.31 -11.74 -6.85
N CYS A 137 15.52 -11.59 -5.55
CA CYS A 137 14.81 -10.64 -4.71
C CYS A 137 15.48 -9.27 -4.76
N ILE A 138 14.72 -8.25 -4.43
CA ILE A 138 15.23 -6.89 -4.33
C ILE A 138 16.24 -6.81 -3.18
N PRO A 139 17.42 -6.21 -3.39
CA PRO A 139 18.50 -6.23 -2.40
C PRO A 139 18.16 -5.47 -1.12
N ASP A 140 18.69 -5.96 -0.01
CA ASP A 140 18.68 -5.26 1.26
C ASP A 140 19.81 -4.23 1.29
N LEU A 141 19.53 -3.01 1.77
CA LEU A 141 20.50 -1.92 1.88
C LEU A 141 20.95 -1.77 3.33
N THR A 142 22.24 -1.92 3.56
CA THR A 142 22.87 -1.54 4.83
C THR A 142 23.48 -0.14 4.69
N ILE A 143 23.07 0.80 5.55
CA ILE A 143 23.62 2.17 5.57
C ILE A 143 24.76 2.19 6.57
N PRO A 144 26.05 2.25 6.13
CA PRO A 144 27.19 2.04 7.01
C PRO A 144 27.27 3.06 8.16
N VAL A 145 26.93 4.32 7.89
CA VAL A 145 26.98 5.42 8.87
C VAL A 145 25.95 5.24 10.00
N ILE A 146 24.72 4.80 9.63
CA ILE A 146 23.64 4.64 10.60
C ILE A 146 23.79 3.32 11.37
N SER A 147 24.33 2.28 10.74
CA SER A 147 24.51 0.95 11.36
C SER A 147 25.44 0.99 12.59
N SER A 148 26.29 2.01 12.70
CA SER A 148 27.22 2.18 13.84
C SER A 148 26.54 2.67 15.12
N ILE A 149 25.28 3.17 15.05
CA ILE A 149 24.57 3.69 16.21
C ILE A 149 23.84 2.52 16.92
N PRO A 150 24.17 2.21 18.18
CA PRO A 150 23.45 1.17 18.92
C PRO A 150 21.98 1.53 19.02
N PHE A 151 21.07 0.56 18.79
CA PHE A 151 19.62 0.64 18.71
C PHE A 151 19.09 1.24 17.39
N ILE A 152 19.35 2.52 17.07
CA ILE A 152 18.83 3.20 15.86
C ILE A 152 19.36 2.53 14.58
N GLY A 153 20.62 2.13 14.58
CA GLY A 153 21.24 1.44 13.45
C GLY A 153 20.55 0.11 13.14
N LYS A 154 20.22 -0.66 14.16
CA LYS A 154 19.48 -1.94 13.98
C LYS A 154 18.03 -1.76 13.55
N VAL A 155 17.41 -0.60 13.87
CA VAL A 155 16.01 -0.30 13.48
C VAL A 155 15.92 0.23 12.07
N ILE A 156 16.83 1.09 11.62
CA ILE A 156 16.73 1.80 10.34
C ILE A 156 17.56 1.13 9.24
N SER A 157 18.68 0.47 9.57
CA SER A 157 19.56 -0.16 8.59
C SER A 157 19.15 -1.63 8.30
N GLY A 158 19.51 -2.14 7.13
CA GLY A 158 19.25 -3.54 6.76
C GLY A 158 17.84 -3.79 6.22
N HIS A 159 17.10 -2.74 5.89
CA HIS A 159 15.84 -2.89 5.17
C HIS A 159 16.05 -3.08 3.68
N ASN A 160 15.03 -3.65 3.04
CA ASN A 160 14.98 -3.74 1.59
C ASN A 160 14.93 -2.35 0.94
N LEU A 161 15.52 -2.21 -0.24
CA LEU A 161 15.54 -0.97 -1.03
C LEU A 161 14.14 -0.33 -1.14
N LEU A 162 13.08 -1.12 -1.36
CA LEU A 162 11.72 -0.61 -1.49
C LEU A 162 11.18 0.00 -0.18
N THR A 163 11.66 -0.44 0.98
CA THR A 163 11.28 0.19 2.26
C THR A 163 11.68 1.67 2.28
N TYR A 164 12.91 1.99 1.89
CA TYR A 164 13.38 3.38 1.83
C TYR A 164 12.65 4.17 0.74
N ILE A 165 12.39 3.53 -0.41
CA ILE A 165 11.61 4.11 -1.50
C ILE A 165 10.17 4.47 -1.04
N ALA A 166 9.53 3.68 -0.16
CA ALA A 166 8.19 3.98 0.35
C ALA A 166 8.14 5.33 1.10
N PHE A 167 9.11 5.57 1.97
CA PHE A 167 9.21 6.84 2.70
C PHE A 167 9.56 8.00 1.78
N LEU A 168 10.47 7.79 0.83
CA LEU A 168 10.84 8.79 -0.17
C LEU A 168 9.64 9.15 -1.06
N LEU A 169 8.89 8.16 -1.54
CA LEU A 169 7.71 8.38 -2.38
C LEU A 169 6.59 9.07 -1.59
N CYS A 170 6.49 8.88 -0.29
CA CYS A 170 5.56 9.66 0.54
C CYS A 170 5.86 11.17 0.46
N LEU A 171 7.13 11.55 0.59
CA LEU A 171 7.55 12.95 0.48
C LEU A 171 7.35 13.48 -0.96
N LEU A 172 7.77 12.70 -1.96
CA LEU A 172 7.62 13.09 -3.37
C LEU A 172 6.15 13.23 -3.77
N THR A 173 5.27 12.34 -3.34
CA THR A 173 3.82 12.42 -3.58
C THR A 173 3.22 13.64 -2.90
N SER A 174 3.66 13.96 -1.68
CA SER A 174 3.22 15.18 -0.98
C SER A 174 3.65 16.43 -1.76
N ILE A 175 4.90 16.51 -2.21
CA ILE A 175 5.39 17.61 -3.04
C ILE A 175 4.62 17.68 -4.36
N MET A 176 4.41 16.54 -5.02
CA MET A 176 3.64 16.46 -6.26
C MET A 176 2.23 17.02 -6.08
N LEU A 177 1.51 16.62 -5.03
CA LEU A 177 0.14 17.05 -4.79
C LEU A 177 0.00 18.53 -4.42
N TYR A 178 0.97 19.09 -3.66
CA TYR A 178 0.83 20.44 -3.10
C TYR A 178 1.71 21.50 -3.74
N LYS A 179 2.77 21.11 -4.47
CA LYS A 179 3.76 22.05 -5.02
C LYS A 179 3.85 22.02 -6.54
N THR A 180 3.11 21.12 -7.24
CA THR A 180 3.17 21.03 -8.70
C THR A 180 1.84 21.37 -9.36
N PRO A 181 1.87 21.85 -10.64
CA PRO A 181 0.66 22.11 -11.43
C PRO A 181 -0.21 20.85 -11.61
N LEU A 182 0.42 19.66 -11.72
CA LEU A 182 -0.30 18.41 -11.82
C LEU A 182 -1.15 18.14 -10.55
N GLY A 183 -0.55 18.31 -9.37
CA GLY A 183 -1.25 18.13 -8.11
C GLY A 183 -2.35 19.16 -7.90
N LEU A 184 -2.15 20.40 -8.36
CA LEU A 184 -3.20 21.42 -8.35
C LEU A 184 -4.39 20.98 -9.21
N ASN A 185 -4.14 20.49 -10.43
CA ASN A 185 -5.19 20.00 -11.32
C ASN A 185 -5.92 18.76 -10.76
N ILE A 186 -5.18 17.83 -10.12
CA ILE A 186 -5.78 16.66 -9.45
C ILE A 186 -6.77 17.12 -8.37
N ARG A 187 -6.36 18.04 -7.50
CA ARG A 187 -7.21 18.56 -6.42
C ARG A 187 -8.38 19.38 -6.97
N ALA A 188 -8.15 20.22 -7.97
CA ALA A 188 -9.21 21.00 -8.59
C ALA A 188 -10.31 20.12 -9.22
N VAL A 189 -9.91 19.04 -9.91
CA VAL A 189 -10.84 18.05 -10.46
C VAL A 189 -11.59 17.30 -9.35
N GLY A 190 -10.93 17.04 -8.22
CA GLY A 190 -11.56 16.38 -7.09
C GLY A 190 -12.57 17.26 -6.36
N GLU A 191 -12.28 18.55 -6.20
CA GLU A 191 -13.17 19.51 -5.54
C GLU A 191 -14.40 19.82 -6.39
N ASN A 192 -14.21 20.18 -7.66
CA ASN A 192 -15.31 20.48 -8.58
C ASN A 192 -14.90 20.21 -10.05
N PRO A 193 -15.28 19.04 -10.59
CA PRO A 193 -14.95 18.67 -11.98
C PRO A 193 -15.47 19.67 -13.03
N ASN A 194 -16.67 20.25 -12.78
CA ASN A 194 -17.29 21.20 -13.72
C ASN A 194 -16.52 22.53 -13.76
N ALA A 195 -16.16 23.05 -12.58
CA ALA A 195 -15.35 24.26 -12.49
C ALA A 195 -13.96 24.06 -13.10
N ALA A 196 -13.31 22.91 -12.85
CA ALA A 196 -12.02 22.58 -13.47
C ALA A 196 -12.12 22.50 -15.00
N SER A 197 -13.18 21.91 -15.53
CA SER A 197 -13.45 21.86 -16.97
C SER A 197 -13.65 23.25 -17.57
N SER A 198 -14.33 24.15 -16.88
CA SER A 198 -14.60 25.53 -17.37
C SER A 198 -13.33 26.37 -17.54
N VAL A 199 -12.25 26.05 -16.81
CA VAL A 199 -10.94 26.70 -16.95
C VAL A 199 -9.98 25.90 -17.85
N GLY A 200 -10.49 24.92 -18.62
CA GLY A 200 -9.74 24.18 -19.64
C GLY A 200 -8.99 22.95 -19.13
N VAL A 201 -9.19 22.52 -17.86
CA VAL A 201 -8.58 21.30 -17.35
C VAL A 201 -9.34 20.07 -17.87
N SER A 202 -8.64 19.14 -18.53
CA SER A 202 -9.22 17.89 -18.99
C SER A 202 -9.45 16.91 -17.81
N VAL A 203 -10.68 16.90 -17.28
CA VAL A 203 -11.09 16.08 -16.15
C VAL A 203 -10.77 14.60 -16.36
N LEU A 204 -11.08 14.08 -17.55
CA LEU A 204 -10.87 12.66 -17.88
C LEU A 204 -9.38 12.29 -17.84
N ASN A 205 -8.52 13.12 -18.45
CA ASN A 205 -7.07 12.86 -18.46
C ASN A 205 -6.48 12.89 -17.05
N ILE A 206 -6.90 13.85 -16.22
CA ILE A 206 -6.45 13.93 -14.81
C ILE A 206 -6.87 12.70 -14.02
N LYS A 207 -8.09 12.20 -14.21
CA LYS A 207 -8.56 10.96 -13.57
C LYS A 207 -7.73 9.74 -14.01
N TYR A 208 -7.40 9.63 -15.31
CA TYR A 208 -6.52 8.57 -15.80
C TYR A 208 -5.09 8.68 -15.26
N ILE A 209 -4.54 9.89 -15.14
CA ILE A 209 -3.21 10.10 -14.54
C ILE A 209 -3.23 9.67 -13.06
N ALA A 210 -4.26 10.04 -12.30
CA ALA A 210 -4.42 9.62 -10.91
C ALA A 210 -4.53 8.10 -10.77
N MET A 211 -5.29 7.44 -11.68
CA MET A 211 -5.38 5.97 -11.73
C MET A 211 -4.03 5.34 -12.07
N GLY A 212 -3.31 5.86 -13.07
CA GLY A 212 -1.97 5.37 -13.43
C GLY A 212 -0.99 5.47 -12.26
N PHE A 213 -1.02 6.60 -11.54
CA PHE A 213 -0.21 6.78 -10.34
C PHE A 213 -0.60 5.77 -9.23
N SER A 214 -1.90 5.56 -9.01
CA SER A 214 -2.39 4.56 -8.05
C SER A 214 -1.91 3.16 -8.43
N GLY A 215 -1.99 2.78 -9.71
CA GLY A 215 -1.47 1.51 -10.23
C GLY A 215 0.04 1.36 -10.03
N LEU A 216 0.81 2.43 -10.23
CA LEU A 216 2.26 2.44 -10.01
C LEU A 216 2.59 2.18 -8.53
N MET A 217 1.89 2.85 -7.61
CA MET A 217 2.07 2.63 -6.17
C MET A 217 1.68 1.21 -5.75
N CYS A 218 0.58 0.67 -6.26
CA CYS A 218 0.19 -0.73 -6.06
C CYS A 218 1.23 -1.69 -6.66
N GLY A 219 1.87 -1.32 -7.77
CA GLY A 219 2.98 -2.04 -8.37
C GLY A 219 4.16 -2.18 -7.42
N PHE A 220 4.58 -1.08 -6.79
CA PHE A 220 5.63 -1.11 -5.76
C PHE A 220 5.21 -1.97 -4.56
N GLY A 221 3.97 -1.82 -4.07
CA GLY A 221 3.44 -2.60 -2.96
C GLY A 221 3.42 -4.11 -3.26
N GLY A 222 2.96 -4.51 -4.45
CA GLY A 222 2.95 -5.90 -4.91
C GLY A 222 4.36 -6.48 -5.08
N ALA A 223 5.27 -5.74 -5.72
CA ALA A 223 6.67 -6.12 -5.83
C ALA A 223 7.33 -6.30 -4.45
N PHE A 224 7.05 -5.40 -3.51
CA PHE A 224 7.52 -5.54 -2.14
C PHE A 224 7.04 -6.84 -1.51
N MET A 225 5.75 -7.17 -1.65
CA MET A 225 5.18 -8.39 -1.07
C MET A 225 5.84 -9.65 -1.62
N SER A 226 6.02 -9.77 -2.94
CA SER A 226 6.54 -10.99 -3.56
C SER A 226 8.07 -11.06 -3.60
N MET A 227 8.79 -9.93 -3.77
CA MET A 227 10.23 -9.91 -4.01
C MET A 227 11.06 -9.41 -2.84
N ALA A 228 10.44 -8.88 -1.77
CA ALA A 228 11.13 -8.41 -0.58
C ALA A 228 10.64 -9.10 0.70
N TYR A 229 9.31 -9.27 0.82
CA TYR A 229 8.72 -9.82 2.05
C TYR A 229 8.67 -11.35 2.06
N ALA A 230 8.05 -11.98 1.05
CA ALA A 230 7.77 -13.41 1.03
C ALA A 230 8.71 -14.25 0.16
N GLN A 231 9.60 -13.62 -0.62
CA GLN A 231 10.50 -14.30 -1.57
C GLN A 231 9.77 -15.29 -2.49
N GLY A 232 8.71 -14.81 -3.11
CA GLY A 232 7.85 -15.55 -4.02
C GLY A 232 6.42 -15.09 -3.94
N TRP A 233 5.60 -15.54 -4.88
CA TRP A 233 4.17 -15.31 -4.87
C TRP A 233 3.44 -16.51 -4.26
N SER A 234 2.48 -16.25 -3.41
CA SER A 234 1.53 -17.22 -2.88
C SER A 234 0.12 -16.66 -2.91
N LEU A 235 -0.86 -17.56 -2.89
CA LEU A 235 -2.27 -17.16 -2.85
C LEU A 235 -2.52 -16.26 -1.64
N ASP A 236 -3.28 -15.20 -1.86
CA ASP A 236 -3.72 -14.25 -0.83
C ASP A 236 -2.59 -13.58 0.00
N MET A 237 -1.39 -13.46 -0.59
CA MET A 237 -0.22 -12.94 0.12
C MET A 237 -0.34 -11.47 0.55
N VAL A 238 -1.20 -10.69 -0.09
CA VAL A 238 -1.45 -9.29 0.28
C VAL A 238 -2.25 -9.20 1.60
N ALA A 239 -3.08 -10.21 1.88
CA ALA A 239 -3.74 -10.43 3.17
C ALA A 239 -4.46 -9.19 3.72
N GLY A 240 -5.26 -8.53 2.88
CA GLY A 240 -6.08 -7.38 3.27
C GLY A 240 -5.34 -6.04 3.40
N ARG A 241 -4.04 -5.96 3.07
CA ARG A 241 -3.25 -4.72 3.21
C ARG A 241 -3.76 -3.59 2.33
N GLY A 242 -4.38 -3.90 1.17
CA GLY A 242 -5.05 -2.91 0.33
C GLY A 242 -6.23 -2.26 1.04
N PHE A 243 -7.03 -3.03 1.77
CA PHE A 243 -8.15 -2.50 2.57
C PHE A 243 -7.66 -1.73 3.81
N ILE A 244 -6.60 -2.22 4.46
CA ILE A 244 -5.95 -1.50 5.57
C ILE A 244 -5.42 -0.14 5.09
N ALA A 245 -4.94 -0.06 3.86
CA ALA A 245 -4.45 1.19 3.27
C ALA A 245 -5.57 2.23 3.07
N LEU A 246 -6.79 1.80 2.70
CA LEU A 246 -7.96 2.69 2.66
C LEU A 246 -8.30 3.24 4.06
N ALA A 247 -8.22 2.39 5.08
CA ALA A 247 -8.39 2.82 6.47
C ALA A 247 -7.28 3.78 6.91
N ALA A 248 -6.02 3.52 6.52
CA ALA A 248 -4.88 4.39 6.82
C ALA A 248 -5.00 5.75 6.13
N GLN A 249 -5.47 5.79 4.89
CA GLN A 249 -5.76 7.01 4.15
C GLN A 249 -6.86 7.84 4.85
N ALA A 250 -7.98 7.21 5.22
CA ALA A 250 -9.06 7.88 5.93
C ALA A 250 -8.62 8.41 7.31
N MET A 251 -7.88 7.61 8.08
CA MET A 251 -7.32 8.00 9.38
C MET A 251 -6.26 9.11 9.25
N GLY A 252 -5.50 9.12 8.16
CA GLY A 252 -4.53 10.17 7.84
C GLY A 252 -5.16 11.47 7.31
N GLY A 253 -6.49 11.55 7.19
CA GLY A 253 -7.20 12.73 6.70
C GLY A 253 -6.99 13.01 5.22
N GLY A 254 -6.62 12.00 4.42
CA GLY A 254 -6.30 12.16 3.01
C GLY A 254 -4.98 12.91 2.73
N GLU A 255 -4.10 13.04 3.74
CA GLU A 255 -2.79 13.67 3.63
C GLU A 255 -1.68 12.60 3.57
N CYS A 256 -0.64 12.81 2.73
CA CYS A 256 0.41 11.81 2.55
C CYS A 256 1.16 11.49 3.85
N LEU A 257 1.56 12.50 4.60
CA LEU A 257 2.25 12.31 5.88
C LEU A 257 1.34 11.70 6.94
N GLY A 258 0.07 12.15 7.01
CA GLY A 258 -0.93 11.57 7.90
C GLY A 258 -1.19 10.10 7.57
N GLY A 259 -1.35 9.76 6.30
CA GLY A 259 -1.51 8.39 5.81
C GLY A 259 -0.30 7.50 6.11
N MET A 260 0.92 8.01 5.95
CA MET A 260 2.15 7.30 6.32
C MET A 260 2.20 6.99 7.82
N LEU A 261 1.89 7.97 8.68
CA LEU A 261 1.85 7.76 10.13
C LEU A 261 0.77 6.73 10.51
N SER A 262 -0.40 6.81 9.88
CA SER A 262 -1.46 5.82 10.05
C SER A 262 -1.03 4.42 9.61
N ALA A 263 -0.34 4.30 8.47
CA ALA A 263 0.21 3.03 8.00
C ALA A 263 1.24 2.44 8.98
N LEU A 264 2.05 3.28 9.66
CA LEU A 264 2.96 2.84 10.71
C LEU A 264 2.20 2.31 11.94
N VAL A 265 1.08 2.93 12.31
CA VAL A 265 0.21 2.43 13.40
C VAL A 265 -0.37 1.06 13.04
N PHE A 266 -0.84 0.86 11.80
CA PHE A 266 -1.31 -0.45 11.35
C PHE A 266 -0.19 -1.48 11.24
N GLY A 267 1.00 -1.08 10.80
CA GLY A 267 2.19 -1.94 10.82
C GLY A 267 2.59 -2.36 12.23
N PHE A 268 2.50 -1.45 13.20
CA PHE A 268 2.69 -1.77 14.61
C PHE A 268 1.67 -2.83 15.11
N ALA A 269 0.40 -2.66 14.77
CA ALA A 269 -0.66 -3.61 15.11
C ALA A 269 -0.41 -5.01 14.51
N GLN A 270 0.00 -5.07 13.24
CA GLN A 270 0.35 -6.33 12.59
C GLN A 270 1.60 -6.97 13.20
N ALA A 271 2.62 -6.18 13.51
CA ALA A 271 3.83 -6.67 14.18
C ALA A 271 3.52 -7.25 15.58
N LEU A 272 2.60 -6.62 16.32
CA LEU A 272 2.09 -7.17 17.59
C LEU A 272 1.42 -8.52 17.36
N GLY A 273 0.51 -8.65 16.39
CA GLY A 273 -0.16 -9.91 16.09
C GLY A 273 0.83 -11.05 15.78
N ILE A 274 1.85 -10.78 14.97
CA ILE A 274 2.91 -11.75 14.66
C ILE A 274 3.70 -12.14 15.91
N LYS A 275 4.03 -11.19 16.79
CA LYS A 275 4.73 -11.47 18.04
C LYS A 275 3.89 -12.30 19.01
N PHE A 276 2.58 -12.04 19.10
CA PHE A 276 1.68 -12.84 19.93
C PHE A 276 1.59 -14.28 19.45
N SER A 277 1.48 -14.51 18.14
CA SER A 277 1.54 -15.85 17.56
C SER A 277 2.86 -16.57 17.86
N ALA A 278 3.98 -15.85 17.84
CA ALA A 278 5.30 -16.40 18.11
C ALA A 278 5.51 -16.82 19.59
N ILE A 279 4.74 -16.26 20.54
CA ILE A 279 4.80 -16.60 21.97
C ILE A 279 3.88 -17.80 22.31
N GLY A 280 3.20 -18.37 21.30
CA GLY A 280 2.35 -19.55 21.49
C GLY A 280 0.87 -19.22 21.77
N LEU A 281 0.44 -17.98 21.56
CA LEU A 281 -0.98 -17.69 21.44
C LEU A 281 -1.54 -18.38 20.19
N ASP A 282 -2.69 -19.03 20.35
CA ASP A 282 -3.38 -19.67 19.25
C ASP A 282 -3.53 -18.68 18.08
N SER A 283 -3.13 -19.08 16.88
CA SER A 283 -3.19 -18.25 15.66
C SER A 283 -4.58 -17.69 15.42
N ASN A 284 -5.63 -18.40 15.84
CA ASN A 284 -7.01 -17.96 15.75
C ASN A 284 -7.32 -16.76 16.66
N LEU A 285 -6.60 -16.60 17.77
CA LEU A 285 -6.73 -15.47 18.70
C LEU A 285 -5.80 -14.31 18.31
N ALA A 286 -4.67 -14.59 17.67
CA ALA A 286 -3.72 -13.57 17.24
C ALA A 286 -4.15 -12.86 15.92
N SER A 287 -4.83 -13.56 15.01
CA SER A 287 -5.29 -13.05 13.73
C SER A 287 -6.23 -11.84 13.81
N PRO A 288 -7.19 -11.74 14.76
CA PRO A 288 -8.07 -10.57 14.87
C PRO A 288 -7.39 -9.31 15.45
N ILE A 289 -6.23 -9.42 16.09
CA ILE A 289 -5.56 -8.30 16.77
C ILE A 289 -5.33 -7.10 15.83
N PRO A 290 -4.78 -7.24 14.62
CA PRO A 290 -4.58 -6.13 13.71
C PRO A 290 -5.91 -5.42 13.36
N TYR A 291 -6.99 -6.18 13.17
CA TYR A 291 -8.30 -5.63 12.84
C TYR A 291 -8.93 -4.90 14.03
N ALA A 292 -8.80 -5.45 15.23
CA ALA A 292 -9.26 -4.79 16.46
C ALA A 292 -8.54 -3.45 16.67
N VAL A 293 -7.20 -3.42 16.51
CA VAL A 293 -6.42 -2.17 16.61
C VAL A 293 -6.83 -1.17 15.51
N THR A 294 -7.15 -1.65 14.31
CA THR A 294 -7.68 -0.81 13.22
C THR A 294 -8.97 -0.11 13.64
N ILE A 295 -9.92 -0.87 14.18
CA ILE A 295 -11.22 -0.32 14.62
C ILE A 295 -11.02 0.69 15.77
N ILE A 296 -10.22 0.35 16.76
CA ILE A 296 -9.91 1.23 17.89
C ILE A 296 -9.22 2.51 17.39
N GLY A 297 -8.25 2.40 16.48
CA GLY A 297 -7.56 3.53 15.87
C GLY A 297 -8.51 4.46 15.13
N LEU A 298 -9.42 3.92 14.32
CA LEU A 298 -10.44 4.69 13.61
C LEU A 298 -11.41 5.39 14.56
N VAL A 299 -11.85 4.73 15.63
CA VAL A 299 -12.75 5.33 16.64
C VAL A 299 -12.04 6.47 17.35
N ILE A 300 -10.81 6.28 17.81
CA ILE A 300 -10.02 7.34 18.47
C ILE A 300 -9.85 8.53 17.53
N PHE A 301 -9.47 8.28 16.27
CA PHE A 301 -9.30 9.32 15.27
C PHE A 301 -10.61 10.11 15.04
N ALA A 302 -11.74 9.41 14.89
CA ALA A 302 -13.05 10.02 14.70
C ALA A 302 -13.43 10.91 15.89
N LEU A 303 -13.18 10.47 17.12
CA LEU A 303 -13.44 11.24 18.34
C LEU A 303 -12.56 12.50 18.42
N VAL A 304 -11.27 12.37 18.12
CA VAL A 304 -10.32 13.51 18.12
C VAL A 304 -10.72 14.54 17.05
N ARG A 305 -11.06 14.07 15.85
CA ARG A 305 -11.51 14.93 14.74
C ARG A 305 -12.80 15.68 15.08
N ASN A 306 -13.80 14.98 15.63
CA ASN A 306 -15.07 15.61 16.04
C ASN A 306 -14.86 16.66 17.13
N ASN A 307 -13.98 16.40 18.10
CA ASN A 307 -13.67 17.39 19.15
C ASN A 307 -12.96 18.63 18.57
N LYS A 308 -12.08 18.45 17.56
CA LYS A 308 -11.42 19.57 16.89
C LYS A 308 -12.41 20.43 16.10
N ILE A 309 -13.35 19.79 15.38
CA ILE A 309 -14.41 20.48 14.63
C ILE A 309 -15.32 21.25 15.58
N LYS A 310 -15.76 20.65 16.69
CA LYS A 310 -16.59 21.34 17.72
C LYS A 310 -15.88 22.56 18.28
N LYS A 311 -14.56 22.48 18.57
CA LYS A 311 -13.78 23.62 19.06
C LYS A 311 -13.67 24.74 18.01
N LEU A 312 -13.52 24.42 16.73
CA LEU A 312 -13.49 25.41 15.64
C LEU A 312 -14.85 26.12 15.50
N HIS A 313 -15.96 25.38 15.54
CA HIS A 313 -17.31 25.96 15.49
C HIS A 313 -17.61 26.85 16.72
N SER A 314 -17.16 26.44 17.90
CA SER A 314 -17.34 27.27 19.11
C SER A 314 -16.49 28.55 19.08
N ALA A 315 -15.28 28.50 18.53
CA ALA A 315 -14.41 29.66 18.33
C ALA A 315 -15.02 30.66 17.32
N ALA A 316 -15.48 30.16 16.16
CA ALA A 316 -16.12 30.96 15.13
C ALA A 316 -17.44 31.62 15.65
N ALA A 317 -18.20 30.94 16.50
CA ALA A 317 -19.40 31.48 17.12
C ALA A 317 -19.11 32.57 18.19
N LEU A 318 -17.89 32.60 18.75
CA LEU A 318 -17.44 33.63 19.66
C LEU A 318 -16.95 34.90 18.91
N GLU A 319 -16.33 34.71 17.73
CA GLU A 319 -15.87 35.83 16.87
C GLU A 319 -17.03 36.53 16.13
N SER A 320 -18.22 35.91 16.03
CA SER A 320 -19.40 36.46 15.40
C SER A 320 -20.32 37.27 16.35
N LYS A 321 -19.96 37.34 17.63
CA LYS A 321 -20.62 38.18 18.66
C LYS A 321 -19.78 39.40 18.97
#